data_6887bfdece4292f788c80e639be8cc44
#
_entry.id   6887bfdece4292f788c80e639be8cc44
#
_cell.length_a   1.000
_cell.length_b   1.000
_cell.length_c   1.000
_cell.angle_alpha   90.00
_cell.angle_beta   90.00
_cell.angle_gamma   90.00
#
_symmetry.space_group_name_H-M   'P 1'
#
loop_
_entity.id
_entity.type
_entity.pdbx_description
1 polymer ?
#
loop_
_entity_poly.entity_id
_entity_poly.type
_entity_poly.pdbx_seq_one_letter_code
_entity_poly.pdbx_strand_id
1 'polypeptide(L)'
;GHQGVDHIDPELYVRWMQFGAFSPILRSHSTKIAGLTKEPWVFSNEVSDILRGIIRQRYNMVPYIYTMAREAYETGLSLCRPMYYDYPETQEAYDYRNQYMFGNDVMVAPATSPMKDGYTEVKVWLPEGQWYEFASGKTLQGGQVLTRYFALDEYPIYIKAGAVLPMYNDKVMNLNGKDETIVLNVIPGKTSSEFTLYEDNGDDKNYQKEFATTAIHSEKTGSKLTLTIS
;
A
#
# COMPACT_ATOMS: atom_id res chain seq x y z
N GLY A 1 -14.61 11.72 8.04
CA GLY A 1 -14.46 12.58 9.08
C GLY A 1 -15.21 12.30 10.36
N HIS A 2 -14.81 12.93 11.40
CA HIS A 2 -15.40 12.86 12.73
C HIS A 2 -16.35 14.06 12.95
N GLN A 3 -17.31 14.25 12.05
CA GLN A 3 -18.30 15.32 12.22
C GLN A 3 -19.37 14.92 13.24
N GLY A 4 -19.75 15.84 14.13
CA GLY A 4 -20.80 15.61 15.12
C GLY A 4 -20.38 14.77 16.34
N VAL A 5 -19.08 14.55 16.54
CA VAL A 5 -18.53 13.92 17.75
C VAL A 5 -17.66 14.92 18.52
N ASP A 6 -17.49 14.68 19.80
CA ASP A 6 -16.70 15.50 20.74
C ASP A 6 -15.30 14.94 21.00
N HIS A 7 -15.02 13.73 20.54
CA HIS A 7 -13.72 13.07 20.65
C HIS A 7 -13.39 12.25 19.40
N ILE A 8 -12.13 11.90 19.25
CA ILE A 8 -11.62 11.04 18.17
C ILE A 8 -11.28 9.70 18.78
N ASP A 9 -11.92 8.63 18.30
CA ASP A 9 -11.57 7.27 18.62
C ASP A 9 -10.18 6.94 18.03
N PRO A 10 -9.17 6.62 18.86
CA PRO A 10 -7.81 6.37 18.38
C PRO A 10 -7.71 5.15 17.46
N GLU A 11 -8.44 4.07 17.75
CA GLU A 11 -8.45 2.89 16.88
C GLU A 11 -9.01 3.23 15.51
N LEU A 12 -10.18 3.85 15.45
CA LEU A 12 -10.79 4.26 14.19
C LEU A 12 -9.87 5.20 13.42
N TYR A 13 -9.17 6.12 14.10
CA TYR A 13 -8.25 7.03 13.45
C TYR A 13 -7.03 6.29 12.84
N VAL A 14 -6.46 5.34 13.57
CA VAL A 14 -5.36 4.49 13.06
C VAL A 14 -5.83 3.71 11.83
N ARG A 15 -7.00 3.06 11.86
CA ARG A 15 -7.53 2.30 10.72
C ARG A 15 -7.78 3.20 9.50
N TRP A 16 -8.24 4.43 9.69
CA TRP A 16 -8.36 5.43 8.63
C TRP A 16 -7.01 5.86 8.06
N MET A 17 -5.99 6.00 8.91
CA MET A 17 -4.63 6.34 8.46
C MET A 17 -4.01 5.17 7.68
N GLN A 18 -4.21 3.94 8.11
CA GLN A 18 -3.81 2.74 7.37
C GLN A 18 -4.46 2.70 5.98
N PHE A 19 -5.76 2.90 5.90
CA PHE A 19 -6.47 3.01 4.62
C PHE A 19 -5.95 4.17 3.77
N GLY A 20 -5.73 5.34 4.35
CA GLY A 20 -5.23 6.52 3.67
C GLY A 20 -3.81 6.34 3.10
N ALA A 21 -2.96 5.54 3.76
CA ALA A 21 -1.61 5.26 3.26
C ALA A 21 -1.62 4.50 1.93
N PHE A 22 -2.68 3.73 1.66
CA PHE A 22 -2.92 3.02 0.41
C PHE A 22 -4.05 3.66 -0.42
N SER A 23 -4.05 4.97 -0.46
CA SER A 23 -4.91 5.80 -1.31
C SER A 23 -4.02 6.73 -2.16
N PRO A 24 -4.49 7.24 -3.31
CA PRO A 24 -3.67 8.13 -4.14
C PRO A 24 -3.22 9.38 -3.39
N ILE A 25 -4.08 9.92 -2.53
CA ILE A 25 -3.80 11.11 -1.71
C ILE A 25 -4.05 10.77 -0.24
N LEU A 26 -3.05 11.01 0.60
CA LEU A 26 -3.17 10.93 2.07
C LEU A 26 -3.13 12.33 2.68
N ARG A 27 -4.17 12.69 3.44
CA ARG A 27 -4.14 13.89 4.28
C ARG A 27 -4.98 13.71 5.54
N SER A 28 -4.53 14.26 6.65
CA SER A 28 -5.36 14.49 7.82
C SER A 28 -6.16 15.79 7.63
N HIS A 29 -7.44 15.75 7.91
CA HIS A 29 -8.33 16.90 7.79
C HIS A 29 -9.24 17.01 9.00
N SER A 30 -9.41 18.21 9.53
CA SER A 30 -10.28 18.51 10.67
C SER A 30 -11.19 19.70 10.37
N THR A 31 -12.36 19.71 11.01
CA THR A 31 -13.20 20.89 11.09
C THR A 31 -12.63 21.84 12.16
N LYS A 32 -13.00 23.13 12.13
CA LYS A 32 -12.63 24.10 13.15
C LYS A 32 -13.50 23.90 14.40
N ILE A 33 -13.34 22.76 15.06
CA ILE A 33 -14.00 22.47 16.35
C ILE A 33 -12.90 22.33 17.40
N ALA A 34 -13.00 23.11 18.47
CA ALA A 34 -12.06 23.03 19.58
C ALA A 34 -12.08 21.60 20.18
N GLY A 35 -10.90 21.02 20.41
CA GLY A 35 -10.75 19.68 20.98
C GLY A 35 -10.72 18.53 19.97
N LEU A 36 -11.06 18.74 18.69
CA LEU A 36 -10.93 17.73 17.64
C LEU A 36 -9.64 17.88 16.84
N THR A 37 -8.52 17.78 17.52
CA THR A 37 -7.18 17.78 16.90
C THR A 37 -6.84 16.39 16.39
N LYS A 38 -6.15 16.30 15.25
CA LYS A 38 -5.82 15.03 14.57
C LYS A 38 -4.33 14.90 14.25
N GLU A 39 -3.52 15.70 14.88
CA GLU A 39 -2.08 15.58 14.76
C GLU A 39 -1.62 14.27 15.43
N PRO A 40 -0.69 13.52 14.83
CA PRO A 40 -0.26 12.23 15.37
C PRO A 40 0.22 12.27 16.83
N TRP A 41 0.76 13.38 17.28
CA TRP A 41 1.33 13.56 18.63
C TRP A 41 0.33 13.89 19.74
N VAL A 42 -0.97 14.06 19.44
CA VAL A 42 -2.01 14.30 20.44
C VAL A 42 -2.56 13.02 21.06
N PHE A 43 -2.23 11.87 20.48
CA PHE A 43 -2.64 10.56 20.97
C PHE A 43 -1.62 10.00 21.98
N SER A 44 -1.90 8.81 22.51
CA SER A 44 -0.92 8.09 23.34
C SER A 44 0.37 7.83 22.58
N ASN A 45 1.47 7.58 23.31
CA ASN A 45 2.76 7.27 22.67
C ASN A 45 2.64 6.07 21.71
N GLU A 46 1.93 5.03 22.12
CA GLU A 46 1.70 3.83 21.29
C GLU A 46 1.00 4.20 19.97
N VAL A 47 -0.12 4.90 20.02
CA VAL A 47 -0.87 5.34 18.83
C VAL A 47 -0.03 6.29 17.98
N SER A 48 0.71 7.22 18.61
CA SER A 48 1.61 8.15 17.91
C SER A 48 2.71 7.41 17.15
N ASP A 49 3.28 6.35 17.72
CA ASP A 49 4.31 5.54 17.09
C ASP A 49 3.75 4.75 15.90
N ILE A 50 2.56 4.16 16.04
CA ILE A 50 1.85 3.49 14.94
C ILE A 50 1.60 4.49 13.79
N LEU A 51 1.04 5.66 14.08
CA LEU A 51 0.77 6.70 13.08
C LEU A 51 2.04 7.16 12.36
N ARG A 52 3.13 7.32 13.10
CA ARG A 52 4.45 7.65 12.53
C ARG A 52 4.95 6.56 11.59
N GLY A 53 4.79 5.29 11.97
CA GLY A 53 5.12 4.13 11.13
C GLY A 53 4.33 4.16 9.80
N ILE A 54 3.02 4.39 9.86
CA ILE A 54 2.15 4.48 8.69
C ILE A 54 2.59 5.61 7.75
N ILE A 55 2.87 6.79 8.30
CA ILE A 55 3.32 7.95 7.51
C ILE A 55 4.66 7.67 6.85
N ARG A 56 5.62 7.10 7.58
CA ARG A 56 6.94 6.71 7.02
C ARG A 56 6.78 5.71 5.89
N GLN A 57 5.98 4.68 6.08
CA GLN A 57 5.72 3.69 5.04
C GLN A 57 5.12 4.35 3.79
N ARG A 58 4.22 5.33 3.95
CA ARG A 58 3.67 6.09 2.82
C ARG A 58 4.76 6.84 2.06
N TYR A 59 5.70 7.48 2.76
CA TYR A 59 6.83 8.14 2.11
C TYR A 59 7.75 7.14 1.39
N ASN A 60 8.04 6.01 2.02
CA ASN A 60 8.87 4.98 1.41
C ASN A 60 8.25 4.43 0.12
N MET A 61 6.92 4.33 0.03
CA MET A 61 6.21 3.86 -1.17
C MET A 61 6.12 4.89 -2.30
N VAL A 62 6.63 6.11 -2.15
CA VAL A 62 6.48 7.15 -3.18
C VAL A 62 7.00 6.73 -4.55
N PRO A 63 8.17 6.07 -4.72
CA PRO A 63 8.62 5.62 -6.03
C PRO A 63 7.61 4.68 -6.73
N TYR A 64 7.05 3.72 -5.99
CA TYR A 64 6.00 2.85 -6.49
C TYR A 64 4.72 3.62 -6.85
N ILE A 65 4.25 4.49 -5.96
CA ILE A 65 3.03 5.27 -6.15
C ILE A 65 3.16 6.21 -7.35
N TYR A 66 4.30 6.86 -7.49
CA TYR A 66 4.56 7.80 -8.58
C TYR A 66 4.60 7.10 -9.93
N THR A 67 5.24 5.92 -9.99
CA THR A 67 5.21 5.06 -11.18
C THR A 67 3.79 4.63 -11.55
N MET A 68 2.98 4.20 -10.58
CA MET A 68 1.58 3.83 -10.83
C MET A 68 0.72 5.04 -11.21
N ALA A 69 1.04 6.23 -10.72
CA ALA A 69 0.38 7.47 -11.15
C ALA A 69 0.74 7.82 -12.60
N ARG A 70 1.98 7.58 -13.03
CA ARG A 70 2.39 7.70 -14.44
C ARG A 70 1.63 6.69 -15.32
N GLU A 71 1.51 5.45 -14.90
CA GLU A 71 0.72 4.44 -15.61
C GLU A 71 -0.75 4.86 -15.73
N ALA A 72 -1.33 5.40 -14.63
CA ALA A 72 -2.70 5.92 -14.66
C ALA A 72 -2.88 7.08 -15.65
N TYR A 73 -1.89 7.95 -15.77
CA TYR A 73 -1.88 9.03 -16.77
C TYR A 73 -1.83 8.49 -18.21
N GLU A 74 -1.05 7.47 -18.48
CA GLU A 74 -0.87 6.90 -19.82
C GLU A 74 -2.02 6.00 -20.26
N THR A 75 -2.57 5.22 -19.35
CA THR A 75 -3.56 4.16 -19.64
C THR A 75 -4.98 4.51 -19.27
N GLY A 76 -5.19 5.46 -18.36
CA GLY A 76 -6.47 5.75 -17.73
C GLY A 76 -6.84 4.76 -16.60
N LEU A 77 -6.00 3.77 -16.29
CA LEU A 77 -6.24 2.84 -15.19
C LEU A 77 -5.87 3.48 -13.84
N SER A 78 -6.83 3.58 -12.95
CA SER A 78 -6.62 4.17 -11.63
C SER A 78 -5.63 3.37 -10.78
N LEU A 79 -4.84 4.07 -9.94
CA LEU A 79 -3.98 3.45 -8.92
C LEU A 79 -4.80 2.58 -7.94
N CYS A 80 -5.97 3.05 -7.50
CA CYS A 80 -6.90 2.26 -6.71
C CYS A 80 -8.00 1.69 -7.61
N ARG A 81 -8.12 0.37 -7.67
CA ARG A 81 -9.09 -0.33 -8.48
C ARG A 81 -9.89 -1.32 -7.65
N PRO A 82 -11.23 -1.33 -7.74
CA PRO A 82 -12.00 -2.43 -7.15
C PRO A 82 -11.59 -3.75 -7.79
N MET A 83 -11.70 -4.83 -7.03
CA MET A 83 -11.23 -6.17 -7.44
C MET A 83 -11.81 -6.63 -8.78
N TYR A 84 -13.04 -6.26 -9.11
CA TYR A 84 -13.70 -6.68 -10.37
C TYR A 84 -13.10 -6.06 -11.64
N TYR A 85 -12.21 -5.05 -11.53
CA TYR A 85 -11.46 -4.56 -12.69
C TYR A 85 -10.44 -5.58 -13.18
N ASP A 86 -9.75 -6.23 -12.23
CA ASP A 86 -8.71 -7.20 -12.54
C ASP A 86 -9.25 -8.65 -12.60
N TYR A 87 -10.43 -8.91 -11.96
CA TYR A 87 -11.05 -10.23 -11.84
C TYR A 87 -12.56 -10.19 -12.17
N PRO A 88 -12.96 -9.73 -13.37
CA PRO A 88 -14.37 -9.47 -13.70
C PRO A 88 -15.23 -10.74 -13.74
N GLU A 89 -14.62 -11.90 -14.00
CA GLU A 89 -15.34 -13.18 -14.13
C GLU A 89 -15.46 -13.94 -12.78
N THR A 90 -15.00 -13.35 -11.68
CA THR A 90 -14.94 -14.00 -10.37
C THR A 90 -15.94 -13.36 -9.42
N GLN A 91 -16.88 -14.16 -8.87
CA GLN A 91 -17.94 -13.66 -8.00
C GLN A 91 -17.40 -13.01 -6.72
N GLU A 92 -16.32 -13.55 -6.16
CA GLU A 92 -15.67 -13.03 -4.96
C GLU A 92 -15.17 -11.60 -5.14
N ALA A 93 -14.81 -11.20 -6.37
CA ALA A 93 -14.40 -9.83 -6.67
C ALA A 93 -15.52 -8.81 -6.43
N TYR A 94 -16.78 -9.25 -6.47
CA TYR A 94 -17.97 -8.45 -6.19
C TYR A 94 -18.46 -8.61 -4.75
N ASP A 95 -18.20 -9.74 -4.11
CA ASP A 95 -18.64 -10.04 -2.74
C ASP A 95 -17.74 -9.36 -1.70
N TYR A 96 -16.41 -9.33 -1.96
CA TYR A 96 -15.41 -8.71 -1.06
C TYR A 96 -15.16 -7.24 -1.41
N ARG A 97 -16.21 -6.41 -1.36
CA ARG A 97 -16.25 -5.01 -1.84
C ARG A 97 -15.28 -4.06 -1.17
N ASN A 98 -14.81 -4.40 0.04
CA ASN A 98 -13.86 -3.57 0.78
C ASN A 98 -12.41 -3.79 0.31
N GLN A 99 -12.15 -4.86 -0.45
CA GLN A 99 -10.84 -5.12 -1.02
C GLN A 99 -10.63 -4.34 -2.31
N TYR A 100 -9.39 -3.94 -2.55
CA TYR A 100 -9.02 -3.24 -3.78
C TYR A 100 -7.56 -3.47 -4.13
N MET A 101 -7.21 -3.30 -5.40
CA MET A 101 -5.82 -3.24 -5.86
C MET A 101 -5.29 -1.83 -5.69
N PHE A 102 -4.08 -1.72 -5.17
CA PHE A 102 -3.28 -0.50 -5.09
C PHE A 102 -2.06 -0.66 -6.00
N GLY A 103 -2.17 -0.11 -7.21
CA GLY A 103 -1.28 -0.46 -8.31
C GLY A 103 -1.53 -1.89 -8.80
N ASN A 104 -0.52 -2.48 -9.44
CA ASN A 104 -0.67 -3.76 -10.11
C ASN A 104 -0.44 -4.97 -9.20
N ASP A 105 0.31 -4.79 -8.11
CA ASP A 105 0.84 -5.90 -7.33
C ASP A 105 0.44 -5.91 -5.86
N VAL A 106 -0.14 -4.83 -5.36
CA VAL A 106 -0.54 -4.71 -3.97
C VAL A 106 -2.06 -4.78 -3.84
N MET A 107 -2.55 -5.68 -3.03
CA MET A 107 -3.96 -5.77 -2.65
C MET A 107 -4.13 -5.33 -1.20
N VAL A 108 -5.15 -4.54 -0.95
CA VAL A 108 -5.51 -4.02 0.38
C VAL A 108 -6.90 -4.50 0.76
N ALA A 109 -7.03 -5.05 1.97
CA ALA A 109 -8.31 -5.49 2.55
C ALA A 109 -8.54 -4.76 3.88
N PRO A 110 -9.04 -3.51 3.89
CA PRO A 110 -9.11 -2.68 5.09
C PRO A 110 -9.85 -3.34 6.24
N ALA A 111 -9.31 -3.20 7.47
CA ALA A 111 -10.00 -3.58 8.69
C ALA A 111 -11.13 -2.57 8.97
N THR A 112 -12.38 -3.02 8.87
CA THR A 112 -13.58 -2.17 8.96
C THR A 112 -14.44 -2.44 10.18
N SER A 113 -14.02 -3.37 11.04
CA SER A 113 -14.68 -3.70 12.29
C SER A 113 -13.76 -3.35 13.47
N PRO A 114 -14.30 -2.95 14.62
CA PRO A 114 -13.50 -2.69 15.81
C PRO A 114 -12.79 -3.95 16.30
N MET A 115 -11.67 -3.76 17.00
CA MET A 115 -10.94 -4.85 17.63
C MET A 115 -11.75 -5.51 18.75
N LYS A 116 -11.51 -6.80 18.91
CA LYS A 116 -11.93 -7.60 20.08
C LYS A 116 -10.72 -8.38 20.57
N ASP A 117 -10.47 -8.34 21.86
CA ASP A 117 -9.35 -9.05 22.49
C ASP A 117 -7.98 -8.73 21.84
N GLY A 118 -7.80 -7.47 21.42
CA GLY A 118 -6.55 -6.97 20.82
C GLY A 118 -6.40 -7.18 19.32
N TYR A 119 -7.40 -7.75 18.63
CA TYR A 119 -7.33 -8.02 17.19
C TYR A 119 -8.62 -7.66 16.46
N THR A 120 -8.48 -7.24 15.20
CA THR A 120 -9.59 -7.14 14.25
C THR A 120 -9.63 -8.38 13.37
N GLU A 121 -10.78 -9.02 13.28
CA GLU A 121 -11.03 -10.11 12.32
C GLU A 121 -11.33 -9.51 10.93
N VAL A 122 -10.65 -10.01 9.92
CA VAL A 122 -10.87 -9.63 8.52
C VAL A 122 -11.01 -10.89 7.67
N LYS A 123 -12.10 -10.99 6.90
CA LYS A 123 -12.24 -11.99 5.86
C LYS A 123 -11.65 -11.47 4.57
N VAL A 124 -10.71 -12.20 4.03
CA VAL A 124 -9.94 -11.80 2.85
C VAL A 124 -10.10 -12.85 1.78
N TRP A 125 -10.51 -12.46 0.59
CA TRP A 125 -10.41 -13.27 -0.60
C TRP A 125 -9.06 -13.03 -1.27
N LEU A 126 -8.25 -14.07 -1.42
CA LEU A 126 -7.02 -14.05 -2.19
C LEU A 126 -7.29 -14.65 -3.58
N PRO A 127 -7.18 -13.87 -4.66
CA PRO A 127 -7.26 -14.41 -6.02
C PRO A 127 -6.22 -15.51 -6.27
N GLU A 128 -6.41 -16.29 -7.33
CA GLU A 128 -5.46 -17.34 -7.75
C GLU A 128 -4.01 -16.85 -7.76
N GLY A 129 -3.08 -17.74 -7.40
CA GLY A 129 -1.64 -17.46 -7.32
C GLY A 129 -1.12 -17.47 -5.90
N GLN A 130 0.06 -16.89 -5.69
CA GLN A 130 0.69 -16.75 -4.38
C GLN A 130 0.75 -15.29 -3.96
N TRP A 131 0.52 -15.05 -2.69
CA TRP A 131 0.46 -13.72 -2.09
C TRP A 131 1.33 -13.66 -0.85
N TYR A 132 2.15 -12.65 -0.75
CA TYR A 132 2.92 -12.34 0.46
C TYR A 132 2.06 -11.47 1.37
N GLU A 133 1.74 -11.98 2.58
CA GLU A 133 1.03 -11.21 3.60
C GLU A 133 2.04 -10.35 4.36
N PHE A 134 1.89 -9.04 4.24
CA PHE A 134 2.85 -8.08 4.78
C PHE A 134 2.98 -8.18 6.30
N ALA A 135 1.87 -8.28 7.04
CA ALA A 135 1.86 -8.33 8.50
C ALA A 135 2.60 -9.56 9.07
N SER A 136 2.41 -10.73 8.48
CA SER A 136 3.03 -11.97 9.00
C SER A 136 4.36 -12.34 8.34
N GLY A 137 4.71 -11.70 7.23
CA GLY A 137 5.88 -12.07 6.43
C GLY A 137 5.76 -13.43 5.72
N LYS A 138 4.56 -13.99 5.60
CA LYS A 138 4.33 -15.33 5.04
C LYS A 138 3.75 -15.28 3.63
N THR A 139 4.15 -16.24 2.82
CA THR A 139 3.52 -16.48 1.52
C THR A 139 2.31 -17.39 1.72
N LEU A 140 1.16 -16.94 1.22
CA LEU A 140 -0.12 -17.63 1.25
C LEU A 140 -0.52 -18.06 -0.15
N GLN A 141 -1.21 -19.20 -0.23
CA GLN A 141 -1.80 -19.65 -1.49
C GLN A 141 -3.13 -18.92 -1.70
N GLY A 142 -3.34 -18.39 -2.90
CA GLY A 142 -4.61 -17.81 -3.33
C GLY A 142 -5.62 -18.84 -3.83
N GLY A 143 -6.69 -18.36 -4.48
CA GLY A 143 -7.86 -19.16 -4.86
C GLY A 143 -8.74 -19.52 -3.68
N GLN A 144 -8.73 -18.74 -2.60
CA GLN A 144 -9.46 -19.04 -1.37
C GLN A 144 -9.83 -17.79 -0.57
N VAL A 145 -10.76 -17.98 0.34
CA VAL A 145 -11.11 -16.99 1.37
C VAL A 145 -10.48 -17.41 2.69
N LEU A 146 -9.83 -16.47 3.35
CA LEU A 146 -9.17 -16.66 4.64
C LEU A 146 -9.79 -15.73 5.69
N THR A 147 -9.90 -16.23 6.92
CA THR A 147 -10.12 -15.37 8.09
C THR A 147 -8.76 -15.05 8.71
N ARG A 148 -8.46 -13.77 8.84
CA ARG A 148 -7.20 -13.27 9.39
C ARG A 148 -7.46 -12.32 10.55
N TYR A 149 -6.47 -12.19 11.44
CA TYR A 149 -6.55 -11.36 12.64
C TYR A 149 -5.37 -10.40 12.66
N PHE A 150 -5.65 -9.11 12.89
CA PHE A 150 -4.66 -8.05 12.83
C PHE A 150 -4.69 -7.19 14.09
N ALA A 151 -3.53 -7.01 14.73
CA ALA A 151 -3.35 -6.04 15.80
C ALA A 151 -3.49 -4.59 15.28
N LEU A 152 -3.45 -3.59 16.17
CA LEU A 152 -3.68 -2.20 15.76
C LEU A 152 -2.58 -1.65 14.84
N ASP A 153 -1.35 -2.06 15.02
CA ASP A 153 -0.19 -1.72 14.20
C ASP A 153 -0.06 -2.53 12.92
N GLU A 154 -0.86 -3.59 12.78
CA GLU A 154 -0.91 -4.42 11.59
C GLU A 154 -2.10 -4.04 10.69
N TYR A 155 -1.91 -4.18 9.38
CA TYR A 155 -2.98 -3.97 8.42
C TYR A 155 -2.91 -4.95 7.26
N PRO A 156 -4.10 -5.31 6.71
CA PRO A 156 -4.21 -6.41 5.75
C PRO A 156 -3.73 -5.97 4.36
N ILE A 157 -2.45 -6.19 4.08
CA ILE A 157 -1.82 -5.93 2.80
C ILE A 157 -1.23 -7.22 2.28
N TYR A 158 -1.49 -7.49 1.01
CA TYR A 158 -1.05 -8.66 0.30
C TYR A 158 -0.35 -8.24 -0.98
N ILE A 159 0.83 -8.78 -1.23
CA ILE A 159 1.65 -8.45 -2.39
C ILE A 159 1.76 -9.71 -3.26
N LYS A 160 1.51 -9.57 -4.55
CA LYS A 160 1.66 -10.70 -5.49
C LYS A 160 3.07 -11.27 -5.45
N ALA A 161 3.19 -12.59 -5.44
CA ALA A 161 4.46 -13.24 -5.61
C ALA A 161 5.04 -12.92 -7.00
N GLY A 162 6.31 -12.53 -7.03
CA GLY A 162 6.98 -12.01 -8.21
C GLY A 162 7.06 -10.49 -8.26
N ALA A 163 6.29 -9.77 -7.47
CA ALA A 163 6.26 -8.31 -7.46
C ALA A 163 7.63 -7.70 -7.14
N VAL A 164 7.91 -6.56 -7.78
CA VAL A 164 9.03 -5.67 -7.47
C VAL A 164 8.44 -4.34 -7.05
N LEU A 165 8.69 -3.95 -5.80
CA LEU A 165 8.23 -2.69 -5.25
C LEU A 165 9.44 -1.77 -5.01
N PRO A 166 9.68 -0.77 -5.88
CA PRO A 166 10.69 0.25 -5.63
C PRO A 166 10.21 1.17 -4.50
N MET A 167 11.06 1.38 -3.53
CA MET A 167 10.75 2.19 -2.35
C MET A 167 11.93 3.09 -2.02
N TYR A 168 11.69 4.19 -1.34
CA TYR A 168 12.75 4.90 -0.65
C TYR A 168 13.20 4.13 0.58
N ASN A 169 14.40 4.41 1.07
CA ASN A 169 14.89 3.85 2.32
C ASN A 169 14.25 4.53 3.54
N ASP A 170 14.39 3.93 4.72
CA ASP A 170 13.77 4.38 5.96
C ASP A 170 14.31 5.73 6.50
N LYS A 171 15.33 6.30 5.86
CA LYS A 171 15.90 7.61 6.22
C LYS A 171 15.11 8.77 5.58
N VAL A 172 14.32 8.49 4.55
CA VAL A 172 13.50 9.51 3.89
C VAL A 172 12.36 9.91 4.81
N MET A 173 12.40 11.16 5.28
CA MET A 173 11.41 11.74 6.21
C MET A 173 10.46 12.72 5.54
N ASN A 174 10.79 13.18 4.33
CA ASN A 174 9.99 14.09 3.50
C ASN A 174 10.54 14.06 2.06
N LEU A 175 9.84 14.69 1.14
CA LEU A 175 10.21 14.71 -0.29
C LEU A 175 11.04 15.92 -0.71
N ASN A 176 11.46 16.78 0.22
CA ASN A 176 12.25 17.97 -0.10
C ASN A 176 13.74 17.67 -0.37
N GLY A 177 14.23 16.54 0.10
CA GLY A 177 15.56 16.02 -0.21
C GLY A 177 15.44 14.80 -1.09
N LYS A 178 16.03 14.81 -2.28
CA LYS A 178 16.10 13.61 -3.11
C LYS A 178 17.06 12.62 -2.45
N ASP A 179 16.58 11.47 -2.06
CA ASP A 179 17.43 10.32 -1.79
C ASP A 179 17.64 9.61 -3.13
N GLU A 180 18.89 9.51 -3.54
CA GLU A 180 19.27 8.85 -4.81
C GLU A 180 19.19 7.31 -4.70
N THR A 181 18.88 6.79 -3.51
CA THR A 181 18.85 5.34 -3.25
C THR A 181 17.43 4.80 -3.33
N ILE A 182 17.18 3.95 -4.31
CA ILE A 182 15.95 3.17 -4.40
C ILE A 182 16.20 1.77 -3.85
N VAL A 183 15.38 1.34 -2.91
CA VAL A 183 15.36 -0.03 -2.36
C VAL A 183 14.35 -0.85 -3.15
N LEU A 184 14.79 -1.92 -3.79
CA LEU A 184 13.92 -2.84 -4.50
C LEU A 184 13.45 -3.96 -3.55
N ASN A 185 12.19 -3.94 -3.16
CA ASN A 185 11.57 -5.02 -2.41
C ASN A 185 11.03 -6.06 -3.39
N VAL A 186 11.70 -7.19 -3.49
CA VAL A 186 11.33 -8.27 -4.42
C VAL A 186 10.65 -9.38 -3.66
N ILE A 187 9.43 -9.70 -4.05
CA ILE A 187 8.67 -10.83 -3.51
C ILE A 187 8.93 -12.05 -4.38
N PRO A 188 9.65 -13.07 -3.89
CA PRO A 188 9.97 -14.22 -4.71
C PRO A 188 8.70 -14.92 -5.22
N GLY A 189 8.65 -15.18 -6.52
CA GLY A 189 7.56 -15.88 -7.19
C GLY A 189 8.03 -17.13 -7.94
N LYS A 190 7.12 -17.84 -8.59
CA LYS A 190 7.45 -19.00 -9.43
C LYS A 190 7.83 -18.61 -10.86
N THR A 191 7.44 -17.43 -11.30
CA THR A 191 7.62 -16.95 -12.68
C THR A 191 8.48 -15.71 -12.71
N SER A 192 8.93 -15.31 -13.90
CA SER A 192 9.53 -14.01 -14.14
C SER A 192 8.51 -12.90 -13.98
N SER A 193 8.98 -11.74 -13.57
CA SER A 193 8.18 -10.52 -13.49
C SER A 193 8.99 -9.32 -13.95
N GLU A 194 8.29 -8.30 -14.39
CA GLU A 194 8.87 -7.05 -14.84
C GLU A 194 8.19 -5.88 -14.12
N PHE A 195 8.98 -4.87 -13.81
CA PHE A 195 8.52 -3.59 -13.32
C PHE A 195 9.33 -2.47 -13.99
N THR A 196 8.66 -1.45 -14.49
CA THR A 196 9.34 -0.27 -15.04
C THR A 196 9.17 0.89 -14.07
N LEU A 197 10.25 1.25 -13.38
CA LEU A 197 10.31 2.44 -12.54
C LEU A 197 10.31 3.69 -13.41
N TYR A 198 9.44 4.65 -13.08
CA TYR A 198 9.39 5.97 -13.69
C TYR A 198 9.91 7.05 -12.74
N GLU A 199 10.74 7.94 -13.25
CA GLU A 199 11.32 9.06 -12.51
C GLU A 199 11.37 10.30 -13.38
N ASP A 200 11.07 11.47 -12.81
CA ASP A 200 11.22 12.79 -13.44
C ASP A 200 11.70 13.82 -12.40
N ASN A 201 11.69 15.09 -12.75
CA ASN A 201 12.12 16.16 -11.84
C ASN A 201 11.14 16.40 -10.66
N GLY A 202 9.88 15.95 -10.77
CA GLY A 202 8.88 15.96 -9.69
C GLY A 202 8.17 17.31 -9.47
N ASP A 203 8.67 18.40 -9.98
CA ASP A 203 8.18 19.75 -9.67
C ASP A 203 7.94 20.66 -10.89
N ASP A 204 8.11 20.15 -12.11
CA ASP A 204 7.91 20.91 -13.34
C ASP A 204 6.87 20.28 -14.27
N LYS A 205 6.59 20.95 -15.39
CA LYS A 205 5.66 20.48 -16.42
C LYS A 205 6.31 19.67 -17.54
N ASN A 206 7.60 19.40 -17.45
CA ASN A 206 8.37 18.73 -18.49
C ASN A 206 8.30 17.20 -18.40
N TYR A 207 7.55 16.64 -17.44
CA TYR A 207 7.38 15.20 -17.19
C TYR A 207 7.04 14.36 -18.42
N GLN A 208 6.61 15.00 -19.52
CA GLN A 208 6.34 14.31 -20.80
C GLN A 208 7.59 14.13 -21.66
N LYS A 209 8.66 14.88 -21.39
CA LYS A 209 9.87 14.91 -22.21
C LYS A 209 11.13 14.63 -21.41
N GLU A 210 11.16 15.03 -20.15
CA GLU A 210 12.30 14.94 -19.25
C GLU A 210 12.01 13.94 -18.14
N PHE A 211 12.15 12.67 -18.47
CA PHE A 211 11.95 11.55 -17.53
C PHE A 211 12.95 10.44 -17.81
N ALA A 212 13.14 9.57 -16.85
CA ALA A 212 13.89 8.34 -16.98
C ALA A 212 12.97 7.14 -16.66
N THR A 213 13.26 6.02 -17.28
CA THR A 213 12.66 4.74 -16.93
C THR A 213 13.75 3.72 -16.67
N THR A 214 13.55 2.90 -15.65
CA THR A 214 14.45 1.79 -15.32
C THR A 214 13.64 0.50 -15.37
N ALA A 215 13.97 -0.39 -16.31
CA ALA A 215 13.34 -1.70 -16.37
C ALA A 215 14.01 -2.64 -15.35
N ILE A 216 13.20 -3.31 -14.57
CA ILE A 216 13.62 -4.25 -13.53
C ILE A 216 12.97 -5.60 -13.85
N HIS A 217 13.77 -6.56 -14.21
CA HIS A 217 13.34 -7.93 -14.48
C HIS A 217 13.78 -8.85 -13.36
N SER A 218 12.83 -9.61 -12.81
CA SER A 218 13.07 -10.62 -11.76
C SER A 218 12.77 -12.00 -12.29
N GLU A 219 13.71 -12.93 -12.15
CA GLU A 219 13.54 -14.32 -12.55
C GLU A 219 14.01 -15.26 -11.45
N LYS A 220 13.20 -16.27 -11.13
CA LYS A 220 13.54 -17.32 -10.17
C LYS A 220 13.74 -18.65 -10.86
N THR A 221 14.94 -19.20 -10.72
CA THR A 221 15.30 -20.54 -11.19
C THR A 221 15.78 -21.39 -10.02
N GLY A 222 14.96 -22.34 -9.59
CA GLY A 222 15.21 -23.14 -8.38
C GLY A 222 15.26 -22.26 -7.12
N SER A 223 16.40 -22.25 -6.43
CA SER A 223 16.66 -21.40 -5.25
C SER A 223 17.30 -20.05 -5.59
N LYS A 224 17.65 -19.81 -6.85
CA LYS A 224 18.32 -18.59 -7.30
C LYS A 224 17.29 -17.58 -7.78
N LEU A 225 17.37 -16.36 -7.27
CA LEU A 225 16.68 -15.18 -7.78
C LEU A 225 17.69 -14.30 -8.51
N THR A 226 17.38 -13.95 -9.75
CA THR A 226 18.20 -13.06 -10.59
C THR A 226 17.41 -11.79 -10.83
N LEU A 227 18.03 -10.63 -10.59
CA LEU A 227 17.51 -9.32 -10.97
C LEU A 227 18.38 -8.77 -12.08
N THR A 228 17.72 -8.31 -13.13
CA THR A 228 18.35 -7.58 -14.24
C THR A 228 17.77 -6.16 -14.26
N ILE A 229 18.64 -5.16 -14.26
CA ILE A 229 18.28 -3.74 -14.26
C ILE A 229 18.87 -3.11 -15.50
N SER A 230 18.06 -2.40 -16.29
CA SER A 230 18.47 -1.77 -17.55
C SER A 230 17.78 -0.42 -17.78
#